data_e58d2e74686489b87d12bbdcb4737130
#
_entry.id   e58d2e74686489b87d12bbdcb4737130
#
_cell.length_a   1.000
_cell.length_b   1.000
_cell.length_c   1.000
_cell.angle_alpha   90.00
_cell.angle_beta   90.00
_cell.angle_gamma   90.00
#
_symmetry.space_group_name_H-M   'P 1'
#
loop_
_entity.id
_entity.type
_entity.pdbx_description
1 polymer ?
#
loop_
_entity_poly.entity_id
_entity_poly.type
_entity_poly.pdbx_seq_one_letter_code
_entity_poly.pdbx_strand_id
1 'polypeptide(L)'
;DLAVEGWQGDAIRPRTWDECRNLAALIAGPNPALRPEQNYSQAHFDHVNSDGAAATFEDYSTIFIDSITVAGRLCFQWAQGQPEAFSEKTGKPDTRGAYGLHGREMVAWLSQLQHARNKTVVFVGILDQKEDDYGRTQWVAQIEGSKVGREMPGIVDQVISYQELQ
;
A
#
# COMPACT_ATOMS: atom_id res chain seq x y z
N ASP A 1 10.98 -10.89 -3.66
CA ASP A 1 12.36 -11.29 -3.57
C ASP A 1 13.19 -10.31 -4.39
N LEU A 2 13.79 -9.31 -3.74
CA LEU A 2 14.76 -8.43 -4.39
C LEU A 2 16.05 -9.23 -4.63
N ALA A 3 15.97 -10.26 -5.46
CA ALA A 3 17.11 -10.96 -6.01
C ALA A 3 17.71 -10.13 -7.16
N VAL A 4 17.90 -8.83 -6.92
CA VAL A 4 18.66 -7.99 -7.83
C VAL A 4 20.13 -8.27 -7.51
N GLU A 5 20.82 -8.92 -8.42
CA GLU A 5 22.25 -9.13 -8.33
C GLU A 5 22.97 -7.79 -8.10
N GLY A 6 23.73 -7.68 -7.01
CA GLY A 6 24.41 -6.43 -6.63
C GLY A 6 23.61 -5.45 -5.78
N TRP A 7 22.41 -5.82 -5.26
CA TRP A 7 21.69 -4.97 -4.30
C TRP A 7 22.52 -4.73 -3.04
N GLN A 8 22.74 -3.46 -2.71
CA GLN A 8 23.54 -3.03 -1.56
C GLN A 8 22.69 -2.43 -0.43
N GLY A 9 21.38 -2.29 -0.65
CA GLY A 9 20.45 -1.74 0.34
C GLY A 9 19.91 -2.80 1.30
N ASP A 10 19.37 -2.35 2.43
CA ASP A 10 18.65 -3.20 3.36
C ASP A 10 17.30 -3.65 2.79
N ALA A 11 16.79 -4.78 3.25
CA ALA A 11 15.52 -5.33 2.84
C ALA A 11 14.67 -5.73 4.04
N ILE A 12 13.45 -5.21 4.11
CA ILE A 12 12.44 -5.58 5.10
C ILE A 12 11.32 -6.32 4.37
N ARG A 13 10.83 -7.41 4.95
CA ARG A 13 9.82 -8.28 4.34
C ARG A 13 8.59 -8.40 5.24
N PRO A 14 7.63 -7.46 5.16
CA PRO A 14 6.39 -7.56 5.91
C PRO A 14 5.58 -8.77 5.44
N ARG A 15 4.95 -9.46 6.39
CA ARG A 15 4.13 -10.65 6.14
C ARG A 15 2.65 -10.41 6.42
N THR A 16 2.33 -9.30 7.06
CA THR A 16 0.96 -8.93 7.42
C THR A 16 0.66 -7.50 6.97
N TRP A 17 -0.63 -7.20 6.85
CA TRP A 17 -1.05 -5.83 6.53
C TRP A 17 -0.73 -4.84 7.65
N ASP A 18 -0.80 -5.30 8.91
CA ASP A 18 -0.41 -4.46 10.05
C ASP A 18 1.06 -4.06 10.00
N GLU A 19 1.95 -4.99 9.66
CA GLU A 19 3.37 -4.67 9.44
C GLU A 19 3.57 -3.67 8.30
N CYS A 20 2.83 -3.79 7.18
CA CYS A 20 2.89 -2.81 6.08
C CYS A 20 2.46 -1.42 6.56
N ARG A 21 1.40 -1.32 7.38
CA ARG A 21 0.92 -0.04 7.94
C ARG A 21 1.94 0.56 8.92
N ASN A 22 2.50 -0.26 9.79
CA ASN A 22 3.50 0.18 10.76
C ASN A 22 4.75 0.72 10.06
N LEU A 23 5.25 0.03 9.03
CA LEU A 23 6.37 0.51 8.22
C LEU A 23 6.05 1.83 7.53
N ALA A 24 4.85 1.99 6.97
CA ALA A 24 4.45 3.25 6.35
C ALA A 24 4.39 4.42 7.35
N ALA A 25 3.97 4.16 8.61
CA ALA A 25 4.01 5.15 9.67
C ALA A 25 5.45 5.54 10.03
N LEU A 26 6.36 4.56 10.17
CA LEU A 26 7.77 4.80 10.49
C LEU A 26 8.50 5.55 9.37
N ILE A 27 8.23 5.22 8.10
CA ILE A 27 8.88 5.81 6.93
C ILE A 27 8.42 7.25 6.70
N ALA A 28 7.11 7.50 6.76
CA ALA A 28 6.53 8.80 6.42
C ALA A 28 6.32 9.73 7.61
N GLY A 29 6.41 9.20 8.83
CA GLY A 29 6.06 9.92 10.05
C GLY A 29 4.55 10.03 10.29
N PRO A 30 4.14 10.71 11.37
CA PRO A 30 2.74 10.85 11.70
C PRO A 30 2.01 11.86 10.82
N ASN A 31 0.73 11.63 10.58
CA ASN A 31 -0.17 12.61 9.98
C ASN A 31 -0.94 13.36 11.10
N PRO A 32 -0.63 14.64 11.33
CA PRO A 32 -1.21 15.40 12.45
C PRO A 32 -2.70 15.74 12.26
N ALA A 33 -3.23 15.55 11.05
CA ALA A 33 -4.66 15.77 10.76
C ALA A 33 -5.55 14.60 11.20
N LEU A 34 -4.96 13.45 11.53
CA LEU A 34 -5.69 12.24 11.90
C LEU A 34 -5.96 12.18 13.41
N ARG A 35 -7.11 11.62 13.78
CA ARG A 35 -7.48 11.40 15.18
C ARG A 35 -6.65 10.26 15.77
N PRO A 36 -6.42 10.24 17.10
CA PRO A 36 -5.54 9.27 17.76
C PRO A 36 -5.86 7.80 17.47
N GLU A 37 -7.12 7.46 17.27
CA GLU A 37 -7.57 6.09 16.98
C GLU A 37 -7.35 5.63 15.54
N GLN A 38 -6.91 6.53 14.66
CA GLN A 38 -6.70 6.23 13.25
C GLN A 38 -5.27 5.76 12.98
N ASN A 39 -5.10 4.87 12.02
CA ASN A 39 -3.78 4.52 11.50
C ASN A 39 -3.08 5.77 10.96
N TYR A 40 -1.75 5.82 11.11
CA TYR A 40 -0.88 6.95 10.72
C TYR A 40 -1.05 8.22 11.56
N SER A 41 -1.89 8.22 12.60
CA SER A 41 -1.96 9.31 13.57
C SER A 41 -0.68 9.43 14.40
N GLN A 42 -0.56 10.52 15.16
CA GLN A 42 0.54 10.66 16.11
C GLN A 42 0.58 9.50 17.10
N ALA A 43 -0.57 9.09 17.66
CA ALA A 43 -0.65 7.97 18.59
C ALA A 43 -0.20 6.64 17.99
N HIS A 44 -0.57 6.38 16.73
CA HIS A 44 -0.10 5.19 16.01
C HIS A 44 1.43 5.24 15.81
N PHE A 45 1.96 6.39 15.36
CA PHE A 45 3.39 6.57 15.17
C PHE A 45 4.16 6.36 16.49
N ASP A 46 3.72 6.99 17.59
CA ASP A 46 4.38 6.87 18.90
C ASP A 46 4.39 5.42 19.39
N HIS A 47 3.31 4.69 19.14
CA HIS A 47 3.20 3.27 19.47
C HIS A 47 4.23 2.43 18.69
N VAL A 48 4.29 2.58 17.36
CA VAL A 48 5.20 1.77 16.53
C VAL A 48 6.65 2.22 16.58
N ASN A 49 6.91 3.45 17.01
CA ASN A 49 8.25 4.03 17.21
C ASN A 49 8.73 4.01 18.65
N SER A 50 8.12 3.22 19.53
CA SER A 50 8.42 3.19 20.96
C SER A 50 9.87 2.81 21.29
N ASP A 51 10.52 2.07 20.40
CA ASP A 51 11.93 1.67 20.47
C ASP A 51 12.87 2.52 19.58
N GLY A 52 12.35 3.58 18.94
CA GLY A 52 13.12 4.44 18.04
C GLY A 52 13.33 3.89 16.64
N ALA A 53 12.52 2.92 16.21
CA ALA A 53 12.65 2.24 14.92
C ALA A 53 12.61 3.19 13.70
N ALA A 54 11.97 4.36 13.80
CA ALA A 54 11.93 5.36 12.72
C ALA A 54 13.34 5.87 12.34
N ALA A 55 14.28 5.90 13.28
CA ALA A 55 15.66 6.31 13.01
C ALA A 55 16.34 5.44 11.96
N THR A 56 15.97 4.17 11.86
CA THR A 56 16.47 3.26 10.80
C THR A 56 16.23 3.78 9.40
N PHE A 57 15.17 4.57 9.19
CA PHE A 57 14.79 5.08 7.88
C PHE A 57 15.37 6.47 7.58
N GLU A 58 16.01 7.15 8.52
CA GLU A 58 16.50 8.53 8.34
C GLU A 58 17.58 8.63 7.26
N ASP A 59 18.47 7.66 7.21
CA ASP A 59 19.61 7.64 6.28
C ASP A 59 19.24 7.23 4.84
N TYR A 60 18.01 6.74 4.62
CA TYR A 60 17.57 6.32 3.30
C TYR A 60 16.84 7.43 2.58
N SER A 61 17.36 7.85 1.43
CA SER A 61 16.73 8.82 0.52
C SER A 61 15.71 8.17 -0.41
N THR A 62 15.80 6.85 -0.63
CA THR A 62 14.92 6.11 -1.54
C THR A 62 14.38 4.85 -0.88
N ILE A 63 13.09 4.66 -1.00
CA ILE A 63 12.36 3.49 -0.51
C ILE A 63 11.73 2.78 -1.70
N PHE A 64 12.09 1.52 -1.92
CA PHE A 64 11.45 0.65 -2.91
C PHE A 64 10.40 -0.24 -2.24
N ILE A 65 9.21 -0.27 -2.80
CA ILE A 65 8.12 -1.15 -2.38
C ILE A 65 7.85 -2.16 -3.49
N ASP A 66 8.43 -3.33 -3.34
CA ASP A 66 8.32 -4.44 -4.30
C ASP A 66 7.60 -5.63 -3.62
N SER A 67 6.33 -5.80 -3.91
CA SER A 67 5.51 -5.01 -4.83
C SER A 67 4.18 -4.58 -4.17
N ILE A 68 3.57 -3.54 -4.72
CA ILE A 68 2.21 -3.13 -4.31
C ILE A 68 1.19 -4.22 -4.59
N THR A 69 1.43 -5.09 -5.57
CA THR A 69 0.58 -6.26 -5.87
C THR A 69 0.54 -7.22 -4.67
N VAL A 70 1.70 -7.49 -4.04
CA VAL A 70 1.78 -8.33 -2.84
C VAL A 70 1.17 -7.62 -1.64
N ALA A 71 1.47 -6.33 -1.43
CA ALA A 71 0.87 -5.52 -0.37
C ALA A 71 -0.66 -5.51 -0.48
N GLY A 72 -1.20 -5.39 -1.71
CA GLY A 72 -2.64 -5.46 -1.97
C GLY A 72 -3.26 -6.79 -1.56
N ARG A 73 -2.58 -7.91 -1.81
CA ARG A 73 -3.05 -9.24 -1.36
C ARG A 73 -3.06 -9.36 0.16
N LEU A 74 -2.02 -8.88 0.86
CA LEU A 74 -1.98 -8.86 2.32
C LEU A 74 -3.12 -8.00 2.88
N CYS A 75 -3.35 -6.83 2.30
CA CYS A 75 -4.44 -5.93 2.66
C CYS A 75 -5.81 -6.60 2.46
N PHE A 76 -6.04 -7.28 1.33
CA PHE A 76 -7.31 -7.94 1.06
C PHE A 76 -7.56 -9.11 2.00
N GLN A 77 -6.53 -9.92 2.25
CA GLN A 77 -6.61 -11.02 3.23
C GLN A 77 -6.96 -10.50 4.63
N TRP A 78 -6.34 -9.41 5.06
CA TRP A 78 -6.67 -8.75 6.32
C TRP A 78 -8.11 -8.23 6.31
N ALA A 79 -8.53 -7.55 5.23
CA ALA A 79 -9.88 -6.98 5.10
C ALA A 79 -10.97 -8.04 5.18
N GLN A 80 -10.75 -9.26 4.65
CA GLN A 80 -11.69 -10.37 4.74
C GLN A 80 -11.95 -10.84 6.18
N GLY A 81 -11.04 -10.57 7.10
CA GLY A 81 -11.20 -10.90 8.53
C GLY A 81 -11.86 -9.79 9.36
N GLN A 82 -12.16 -8.63 8.78
CA GLN A 82 -12.72 -7.49 9.51
C GLN A 82 -14.25 -7.52 9.57
N PRO A 83 -14.87 -6.87 10.57
CA PRO A 83 -16.33 -6.84 10.71
C PRO A 83 -17.06 -6.38 9.45
N GLU A 84 -16.48 -5.42 8.70
CA GLU A 84 -17.04 -4.90 7.45
C GLU A 84 -17.14 -5.94 6.34
N ALA A 85 -16.38 -7.01 6.43
CA ALA A 85 -16.44 -8.13 5.48
C ALA A 85 -17.56 -9.13 5.79
N PHE A 86 -18.42 -8.83 6.75
CA PHE A 86 -19.55 -9.66 7.12
C PHE A 86 -20.84 -8.86 7.11
N SER A 87 -21.91 -9.49 6.63
CA SER A 87 -23.25 -8.89 6.64
C SER A 87 -23.75 -8.74 8.07
N GLU A 88 -24.08 -7.53 8.51
CA GLU A 88 -24.68 -7.26 9.83
C GLU A 88 -25.97 -8.06 10.08
N LYS A 89 -26.74 -8.33 9.02
CA LYS A 89 -28.01 -9.04 9.13
C LYS A 89 -27.88 -10.54 9.25
N THR A 90 -26.88 -11.13 8.59
CA THR A 90 -26.79 -12.60 8.44
C THR A 90 -25.52 -13.19 9.03
N GLY A 91 -24.51 -12.37 9.36
CA GLY A 91 -23.19 -12.81 9.76
C GLY A 91 -22.40 -13.53 8.65
N LYS A 92 -22.94 -13.59 7.43
CA LYS A 92 -22.25 -14.24 6.31
C LYS A 92 -21.22 -13.31 5.67
N PRO A 93 -20.17 -13.86 5.04
CA PRO A 93 -19.18 -13.08 4.33
C PRO A 93 -19.81 -12.13 3.29
N ASP A 94 -19.41 -10.87 3.32
CA ASP A 94 -19.76 -9.83 2.37
C ASP A 94 -18.52 -9.40 1.57
N THR A 95 -18.39 -9.95 0.39
CA THR A 95 -17.27 -9.66 -0.51
C THR A 95 -17.20 -8.17 -0.88
N ARG A 96 -18.33 -7.45 -1.00
CA ARG A 96 -18.35 -6.03 -1.31
C ARG A 96 -17.80 -5.20 -0.16
N GLY A 97 -18.15 -5.57 1.08
CA GLY A 97 -17.60 -4.94 2.29
C GLY A 97 -16.08 -5.12 2.36
N ALA A 98 -15.58 -6.35 2.11
CA ALA A 98 -14.15 -6.63 2.07
C ALA A 98 -13.40 -5.80 1.01
N TYR A 99 -13.91 -5.72 -0.23
CA TYR A 99 -13.30 -4.90 -1.28
C TYR A 99 -13.39 -3.40 -0.98
N GLY A 100 -14.49 -2.94 -0.35
CA GLY A 100 -14.65 -1.57 0.07
C GLY A 100 -13.61 -1.15 1.11
N LEU A 101 -13.39 -2.01 2.11
CA LEU A 101 -12.38 -1.80 3.14
C LEU A 101 -10.97 -1.84 2.56
N HIS A 102 -10.65 -2.88 1.77
CA HIS A 102 -9.38 -3.01 1.07
C HIS A 102 -9.04 -1.74 0.26
N GLY A 103 -9.99 -1.23 -0.53
CA GLY A 103 -9.77 -0.03 -1.33
C GLY A 103 -9.44 1.21 -0.49
N ARG A 104 -10.15 1.41 0.64
CA ARG A 104 -9.86 2.53 1.57
C ARG A 104 -8.48 2.41 2.21
N GLU A 105 -8.15 1.22 2.68
CA GLU A 105 -6.87 0.95 3.34
C GLU A 105 -5.68 1.13 2.39
N MET A 106 -5.77 0.59 1.17
CA MET A 106 -4.71 0.74 0.16
C MET A 106 -4.50 2.20 -0.24
N VAL A 107 -5.57 2.95 -0.46
CA VAL A 107 -5.47 4.38 -0.80
C VAL A 107 -4.85 5.16 0.35
N ALA A 108 -5.26 4.90 1.60
CA ALA A 108 -4.69 5.53 2.78
C ALA A 108 -3.19 5.22 2.93
N TRP A 109 -2.79 3.97 2.71
CA TRP A 109 -1.41 3.51 2.78
C TRP A 109 -0.52 4.16 1.70
N LEU A 110 -0.98 4.18 0.45
CA LEU A 110 -0.26 4.83 -0.65
C LEU A 110 -0.11 6.33 -0.40
N SER A 111 -1.20 6.99 0.04
CA SER A 111 -1.18 8.42 0.35
C SER A 111 -0.26 8.74 1.54
N GLN A 112 -0.21 7.89 2.55
CA GLN A 112 0.72 8.03 3.67
C GLN A 112 2.17 8.00 3.19
N LEU A 113 2.52 7.04 2.35
CA LEU A 113 3.88 6.89 1.82
C LEU A 113 4.25 8.02 0.83
N GLN A 114 3.31 8.52 0.04
CA GLN A 114 3.51 9.68 -0.83
C GLN A 114 3.98 10.92 -0.04
N HIS A 115 3.51 11.07 1.21
CA HIS A 115 3.87 12.20 2.05
C HIS A 115 5.19 12.01 2.81
N ALA A 116 5.96 10.96 2.54
CA ALA A 116 7.27 10.75 3.15
C ALA A 116 8.24 11.89 2.78
N ARG A 117 8.60 12.71 3.78
CA ARG A 117 9.45 13.89 3.58
C ARG A 117 10.88 13.48 3.25
N ASN A 118 11.48 14.18 2.28
CA ASN A 118 12.87 13.99 1.88
C ASN A 118 13.19 12.58 1.39
N LYS A 119 12.18 11.85 0.89
CA LYS A 119 12.34 10.50 0.38
C LYS A 119 11.68 10.36 -0.98
N THR A 120 12.33 9.62 -1.87
CA THR A 120 11.72 9.11 -3.10
C THR A 120 11.11 7.75 -2.79
N VAL A 121 9.80 7.61 -2.96
CA VAL A 121 9.13 6.31 -2.81
C VAL A 121 8.80 5.74 -4.17
N VAL A 122 9.35 4.58 -4.48
CA VAL A 122 9.14 3.86 -5.74
C VAL A 122 8.23 2.68 -5.49
N PHE A 123 7.04 2.71 -6.06
CA PHE A 123 6.11 1.60 -6.03
C PHE A 123 6.31 0.72 -7.27
N VAL A 124 6.61 -0.54 -7.07
CA VAL A 124 6.70 -1.54 -8.14
C VAL A 124 5.40 -2.35 -8.15
N GLY A 125 4.85 -2.58 -9.32
CA GLY A 125 3.63 -3.37 -9.50
C GLY A 125 3.66 -4.17 -10.79
N ILE A 126 2.97 -5.31 -10.79
CA ILE A 126 2.72 -6.07 -12.01
C ILE A 126 1.65 -5.34 -12.81
N LEU A 127 1.80 -5.27 -14.13
CA LEU A 127 0.77 -4.76 -15.02
C LEU A 127 -0.26 -5.86 -15.34
N ASP A 128 -1.52 -5.46 -15.34
CA ASP A 128 -2.65 -6.26 -15.77
C ASP A 128 -3.33 -5.60 -16.97
N GLN A 129 -3.75 -6.42 -17.92
CA GLN A 129 -4.43 -5.94 -19.11
C GLN A 129 -5.94 -5.96 -18.86
N LYS A 130 -6.59 -4.82 -18.98
CA LYS A 130 -8.05 -4.68 -18.87
C LYS A 130 -8.62 -3.98 -20.08
N GLU A 131 -9.84 -4.35 -20.45
CA GLU A 131 -10.60 -3.61 -21.46
C GLU A 131 -11.44 -2.51 -20.77
N ASP A 132 -11.47 -1.33 -21.37
CA ASP A 132 -12.38 -0.26 -20.97
C ASP A 132 -13.79 -0.51 -21.53
N ASP A 133 -14.75 0.33 -21.15
CA ASP A 133 -16.15 0.23 -21.59
C ASP A 133 -16.34 0.40 -23.12
N TYR A 134 -15.28 0.78 -23.83
CA TYR A 134 -15.23 0.96 -25.29
C TYR A 134 -14.44 -0.15 -25.99
N GLY A 135 -14.05 -1.22 -25.28
CA GLY A 135 -13.29 -2.33 -25.82
C GLY A 135 -11.80 -2.01 -26.09
N ARG A 136 -11.27 -0.91 -25.51
CA ARG A 136 -9.86 -0.56 -25.66
C ARG A 136 -9.05 -1.16 -24.53
N THR A 137 -7.92 -1.74 -24.88
CA THR A 137 -6.96 -2.29 -23.92
C THR A 137 -6.31 -1.19 -23.11
N GLN A 138 -6.35 -1.33 -21.78
CA GLN A 138 -5.63 -0.50 -20.82
C GLN A 138 -4.73 -1.36 -19.96
N TRP A 139 -3.53 -0.84 -19.67
CA TRP A 139 -2.63 -1.44 -18.71
C TRP A 139 -2.79 -0.75 -17.36
N VAL A 140 -3.11 -1.54 -16.34
CA VAL A 140 -3.32 -1.05 -14.98
C VAL A 140 -2.46 -1.83 -14.00
N ALA A 141 -2.12 -1.24 -12.86
CA ALA A 141 -1.46 -1.99 -11.81
C ALA A 141 -2.36 -3.14 -11.32
N GLN A 142 -1.80 -4.35 -11.25
CA GLN A 142 -2.49 -5.53 -10.74
C GLN A 142 -2.63 -5.43 -9.22
N ILE A 143 -3.75 -4.90 -8.78
CA ILE A 143 -4.14 -4.80 -7.37
C ILE A 143 -5.56 -5.36 -7.23
N GLU A 144 -5.82 -6.06 -6.13
CA GLU A 144 -7.15 -6.59 -5.83
C GLU A 144 -8.19 -5.47 -5.83
N GLY A 145 -9.32 -5.71 -6.47
CA GLY A 145 -10.39 -4.73 -6.65
C GLY A 145 -10.08 -3.69 -7.75
N SER A 146 -11.13 -3.01 -8.24
CA SER A 146 -11.00 -2.07 -9.36
C SER A 146 -10.65 -0.64 -8.96
N LYS A 147 -10.84 -0.28 -7.69
CA LYS A 147 -10.74 1.12 -7.23
C LYS A 147 -9.29 1.58 -7.15
N VAL A 148 -8.43 0.83 -6.50
CA VAL A 148 -7.04 1.25 -6.21
C VAL A 148 -6.24 1.45 -7.49
N GLY A 149 -6.33 0.51 -8.44
CA GLY A 149 -5.62 0.62 -9.73
C GLY A 149 -6.02 1.84 -10.56
N ARG A 150 -7.25 2.36 -10.38
CA ARG A 150 -7.72 3.59 -11.05
C ARG A 150 -7.29 4.86 -10.34
N GLU A 151 -7.22 4.85 -9.01
CA GLU A 151 -6.88 6.02 -8.19
C GLU A 151 -5.36 6.22 -8.08
N MET A 152 -4.58 5.14 -8.16
CA MET A 152 -3.14 5.17 -7.96
C MET A 152 -2.38 6.17 -8.85
N PRO A 153 -2.69 6.32 -10.18
CA PRO A 153 -2.03 7.33 -11.00
C PRO A 153 -2.25 8.77 -10.53
N GLY A 154 -3.32 9.02 -9.77
CA GLY A 154 -3.59 10.33 -9.16
C GLY A 154 -2.91 10.54 -7.80
N ILE A 155 -2.33 9.49 -7.21
CA ILE A 155 -1.62 9.57 -5.93
C ILE A 155 -0.12 9.80 -6.15
N VAL A 156 0.46 9.21 -7.19
CA VAL A 156 1.89 9.28 -7.47
C VAL A 156 2.24 10.43 -8.41
N ASP A 157 3.44 10.99 -8.27
CA ASP A 157 3.91 12.10 -9.10
C ASP A 157 4.25 11.66 -10.53
N GLN A 158 4.68 10.41 -10.69
CA GLN A 158 5.05 9.84 -11.99
C GLN A 158 4.59 8.39 -12.10
N VAL A 159 4.15 8.01 -13.30
CA VAL A 159 3.85 6.62 -13.66
C VAL A 159 4.76 6.22 -14.82
N ILE A 160 5.55 5.19 -14.60
CA ILE A 160 6.47 4.64 -15.60
C ILE A 160 6.03 3.20 -15.89
N SER A 161 5.74 2.89 -17.14
CA SER A 161 5.51 1.52 -17.60
C SER A 161 6.70 1.02 -18.40
N TYR A 162 7.14 -0.19 -18.09
CA TYR A 162 8.15 -0.89 -18.87
C TYR A 162 7.47 -2.03 -19.63
N GLN A 163 7.64 -2.05 -20.94
CA GLN A 163 7.17 -3.12 -21.82
C GLN A 163 8.33 -3.55 -22.70
N GLU A 164 8.57 -4.85 -22.77
CA GLU A 164 9.47 -5.42 -23.76
C GLU A 164 8.78 -5.38 -25.14
N LEU A 165 9.33 -4.61 -26.06
CA LEU A 165 8.87 -4.61 -27.45
C LEU A 165 9.36 -5.89 -28.11
N GLN A 166 8.43 -6.79 -28.42
CA GLN A 166 8.71 -7.99 -29.24
C GLN A 166 8.75 -7.64 -30.72
#